data_fc33c164d52dda9060efb44e73666b40
#
_entry.id   fc33c164d52dda9060efb44e73666b40
#
_cell.length_a   1.000
_cell.length_b   1.000
_cell.length_c   1.000
_cell.angle_alpha   90.00
_cell.angle_beta   90.00
_cell.angle_gamma   90.00
#
_symmetry.space_group_name_H-M   'P 1'
#
loop_
_entity.id
_entity.type
_entity.pdbx_description
1 polymer ?
#
loop_
_entity_poly.entity_id
_entity_poly.type
_entity_poly.pdbx_seq_one_letter_code
_entity_poly.pdbx_strand_id
1 'polypeptide(L)'
;MGSEEAERIAALRHRYQVQFEHRLNAATSLNNYEYLDLLDRGWRQSGMDRPQGGVLCDIGCASFWYAAALQSFFRPVKLLGVEVEGYRLFKGGYTRRDYAAGYLSRMPTARFVVADYCSREEPADVITAWFPFLTPAALLAWRLPLSLLAPERLFRQIKHNLQPQGLFFMVNHGNEEALLAADWCAAAGLRLAARWTASKTLGVPRMQAPELSWWRHP
;
A
#
# COMPACT_ATOMS: atom_id res chain seq x y z
N MET A 1 9.90 -17.66 -14.18
CA MET A 1 9.28 -16.40 -14.66
C MET A 1 8.93 -16.60 -16.12
N GLY A 2 7.68 -16.41 -16.50
CA GLY A 2 7.22 -16.57 -17.88
C GLY A 2 7.70 -15.40 -18.76
N SER A 3 7.62 -15.57 -20.12
CA SER A 3 7.99 -14.50 -21.06
C SER A 3 7.20 -13.20 -20.81
N GLU A 4 5.88 -13.30 -20.63
CA GLU A 4 4.99 -12.16 -20.37
C GLU A 4 5.40 -11.37 -19.09
N GLU A 5 5.78 -12.08 -18.03
CA GLU A 5 6.23 -11.43 -16.78
C GLU A 5 7.55 -10.69 -16.97
N ALA A 6 8.49 -11.29 -17.72
CA ALA A 6 9.77 -10.65 -18.00
C ALA A 6 9.60 -9.37 -18.83
N GLU A 7 8.72 -9.39 -19.84
CA GLU A 7 8.38 -8.24 -20.66
C GLU A 7 7.72 -7.11 -19.82
N ARG A 8 6.81 -7.47 -18.91
CA ARG A 8 6.17 -6.51 -18.00
C ARG A 8 7.21 -5.85 -17.08
N ILE A 9 8.13 -6.62 -16.50
CA ILE A 9 9.20 -6.07 -15.66
C ILE A 9 10.12 -5.16 -16.48
N ALA A 10 10.49 -5.55 -17.70
CA ALA A 10 11.31 -4.71 -18.60
C ALA A 10 10.61 -3.36 -18.90
N ALA A 11 9.31 -3.38 -19.17
CA ALA A 11 8.51 -2.19 -19.40
C ALA A 11 8.47 -1.26 -18.17
N LEU A 12 8.33 -1.83 -16.96
CA LEU A 12 8.36 -1.07 -15.71
C LEU A 12 9.74 -0.44 -15.45
N ARG A 13 10.81 -1.21 -15.66
CA ARG A 13 12.20 -0.69 -15.58
C ARG A 13 12.40 0.52 -16.47
N HIS A 14 11.97 0.42 -17.72
CA HIS A 14 12.10 1.52 -18.68
C HIS A 14 11.23 2.73 -18.30
N ARG A 15 9.95 2.51 -17.96
CA ARG A 15 9.00 3.60 -17.66
C ARG A 15 9.34 4.37 -16.39
N TYR A 16 9.75 3.67 -15.34
CA TYR A 16 10.02 4.27 -14.03
C TYR A 16 11.50 4.49 -13.76
N GLN A 17 12.39 4.09 -14.68
CA GLN A 17 13.86 4.18 -14.54
C GLN A 17 14.33 3.53 -13.25
N VAL A 18 13.84 2.30 -12.96
CA VAL A 18 14.13 1.54 -11.74
C VAL A 18 14.79 0.20 -12.04
N GLN A 19 15.68 -0.21 -11.14
CA GLN A 19 16.31 -1.52 -11.10
C GLN A 19 16.40 -1.94 -9.63
N PHE A 20 15.30 -2.53 -9.11
CA PHE A 20 15.20 -2.88 -7.70
C PHE A 20 16.25 -3.90 -7.27
N GLU A 21 16.64 -4.81 -8.16
CA GLU A 21 17.65 -5.84 -7.94
C GLU A 21 19.07 -5.32 -7.65
N HIS A 22 19.36 -4.07 -7.97
CA HIS A 22 20.63 -3.45 -7.59
C HIS A 22 20.75 -3.15 -6.09
N ARG A 23 19.63 -3.17 -5.36
CA ARG A 23 19.57 -2.75 -3.96
C ARG A 23 18.85 -3.71 -3.04
N LEU A 24 18.07 -4.62 -3.61
CA LEU A 24 17.22 -5.55 -2.89
C LEU A 24 17.53 -6.99 -3.34
N ASN A 25 17.29 -7.96 -2.47
CA ASN A 25 17.36 -9.36 -2.87
C ASN A 25 16.28 -9.70 -3.92
N ALA A 26 16.43 -10.84 -4.58
CA ALA A 26 15.57 -11.24 -5.68
C ALA A 26 14.06 -11.27 -5.31
N ALA A 27 13.72 -11.83 -4.15
CA ALA A 27 12.34 -11.93 -3.70
C ALA A 27 11.73 -10.53 -3.41
N THR A 28 12.47 -9.67 -2.72
CA THR A 28 12.00 -8.30 -2.41
C THR A 28 11.92 -7.45 -3.69
N SER A 29 12.83 -7.65 -4.64
CA SER A 29 12.80 -6.99 -5.95
C SER A 29 11.56 -7.37 -6.73
N LEU A 30 11.25 -8.66 -6.82
CA LEU A 30 10.06 -9.16 -7.51
C LEU A 30 8.78 -8.59 -6.87
N ASN A 31 8.70 -8.57 -5.53
CA ASN A 31 7.58 -7.96 -4.83
C ASN A 31 7.44 -6.45 -5.15
N ASN A 32 8.54 -5.69 -5.23
CA ASN A 32 8.47 -4.29 -5.63
C ASN A 32 7.98 -4.12 -7.08
N TYR A 33 8.39 -4.99 -8.00
CA TYR A 33 7.86 -4.98 -9.36
C TYR A 33 6.37 -5.35 -9.39
N GLU A 34 5.91 -6.29 -8.55
CA GLU A 34 4.49 -6.63 -8.43
C GLU A 34 3.65 -5.42 -7.97
N TYR A 35 4.09 -4.74 -6.90
CA TYR A 35 3.39 -3.55 -6.40
C TYR A 35 3.40 -2.42 -7.44
N LEU A 36 4.54 -2.20 -8.10
CA LEU A 36 4.65 -1.18 -9.14
C LEU A 36 3.78 -1.52 -10.36
N ASP A 37 3.66 -2.79 -10.74
CA ASP A 37 2.80 -3.26 -11.82
C ASP A 37 1.31 -3.06 -11.50
N LEU A 38 0.90 -3.39 -10.27
CA LEU A 38 -0.47 -3.16 -9.81
C LEU A 38 -0.83 -1.67 -9.87
N LEU A 39 0.07 -0.81 -9.40
CA LEU A 39 -0.10 0.65 -9.50
C LEU A 39 -0.16 1.11 -10.95
N ASP A 40 0.81 0.75 -11.78
CA ASP A 40 0.90 1.18 -13.19
C ASP A 40 -0.32 0.78 -14.00
N ARG A 41 -0.72 -0.49 -13.90
CA ARG A 41 -1.88 -1.00 -14.64
C ARG A 41 -3.18 -0.46 -14.08
N GLY A 42 -3.33 -0.45 -12.76
CA GLY A 42 -4.53 0.07 -12.11
C GLY A 42 -4.78 1.53 -12.47
N TRP A 43 -3.75 2.38 -12.43
CA TRP A 43 -3.90 3.79 -12.83
C TRP A 43 -4.28 3.96 -14.30
N ARG A 44 -3.67 3.19 -15.20
CA ARG A 44 -4.05 3.21 -16.62
C ARG A 44 -5.50 2.77 -16.84
N GLN A 45 -5.97 1.79 -16.08
CA GLN A 45 -7.36 1.31 -16.18
C GLN A 45 -8.37 2.27 -15.53
N SER A 46 -7.97 2.96 -14.47
CA SER A 46 -8.85 3.94 -13.81
C SER A 46 -9.10 5.19 -14.63
N GLY A 47 -8.23 5.50 -15.60
CA GLY A 47 -8.28 6.75 -16.36
C GLY A 47 -7.96 8.00 -15.53
N MET A 48 -7.50 7.84 -14.29
CA MET A 48 -7.20 8.94 -13.38
C MET A 48 -5.79 9.47 -13.58
N ASP A 49 -5.62 10.78 -13.40
CA ASP A 49 -4.29 11.37 -13.32
C ASP A 49 -3.55 10.84 -12.09
N ARG A 50 -2.29 10.48 -12.30
CA ARG A 50 -1.43 10.00 -11.23
C ARG A 50 -0.94 11.18 -10.40
N PRO A 51 -1.27 11.22 -9.08
CA PRO A 51 -0.71 12.25 -8.20
C PRO A 51 0.80 12.09 -8.09
N GLN A 52 1.51 13.20 -8.11
CA GLN A 52 2.97 13.25 -7.94
C GLN A 52 3.36 14.37 -6.98
N GLY A 53 4.47 14.15 -6.28
CA GLY A 53 4.88 15.08 -5.22
C GLY A 53 4.02 14.93 -3.97
N GLY A 54 4.01 15.95 -3.12
CA GLY A 54 3.22 15.97 -1.90
C GLY A 54 3.64 14.94 -0.84
N VAL A 55 2.77 14.72 0.13
CA VAL A 55 2.93 13.77 1.23
C VAL A 55 2.15 12.51 0.92
N LEU A 56 2.84 11.36 0.95
CA LEU A 56 2.20 10.05 0.88
C LEU A 56 2.32 9.33 2.22
N CYS A 57 1.19 8.86 2.76
CA CYS A 57 1.12 8.04 3.96
C CYS A 57 0.61 6.64 3.61
N ASP A 58 1.40 5.61 3.93
CA ASP A 58 1.04 4.20 3.74
C ASP A 58 0.69 3.55 5.08
N ILE A 59 -0.51 2.99 5.19
CA ILE A 59 -1.07 2.48 6.44
C ILE A 59 -0.91 0.96 6.51
N GLY A 60 -0.45 0.46 7.67
CA GLY A 60 -0.26 -0.98 7.87
C GLY A 60 0.85 -1.53 6.98
N CYS A 61 1.93 -0.77 6.85
CA CYS A 61 3.01 -1.03 5.89
C CYS A 61 3.90 -2.24 6.24
N ALA A 62 3.60 -2.97 7.29
CA ALA A 62 4.38 -4.10 7.80
C ALA A 62 5.88 -3.73 8.00
N SER A 63 6.80 -4.33 7.27
CA SER A 63 8.22 -3.93 7.27
C SER A 63 8.60 -3.01 6.10
N PHE A 64 7.63 -2.47 5.41
CA PHE A 64 7.75 -1.48 4.32
C PHE A 64 8.68 -1.90 3.18
N TRP A 65 8.72 -3.20 2.87
CA TRP A 65 9.61 -3.76 1.83
C TRP A 65 9.31 -3.25 0.41
N TYR A 66 8.09 -2.72 0.18
CA TYR A 66 7.64 -2.18 -1.10
C TYR A 66 7.72 -0.64 -1.19
N ALA A 67 8.33 0.00 -0.22
CA ALA A 67 8.49 1.46 -0.21
C ALA A 67 9.12 2.01 -1.50
N ALA A 68 10.06 1.26 -2.10
CA ALA A 68 10.71 1.66 -3.35
C ALA A 68 9.72 1.70 -4.54
N ALA A 69 8.72 0.81 -4.58
CA ALA A 69 7.66 0.86 -5.59
C ALA A 69 6.79 2.11 -5.43
N LEU A 70 6.36 2.43 -4.20
CA LEU A 70 5.59 3.66 -3.91
C LEU A 70 6.38 4.92 -4.27
N GLN A 71 7.66 4.98 -3.86
CA GLN A 71 8.56 6.09 -4.19
C GLN A 71 8.70 6.28 -5.70
N SER A 72 8.87 5.19 -6.44
CA SER A 72 9.05 5.25 -7.89
C SER A 72 7.78 5.67 -8.62
N PHE A 73 6.62 5.21 -8.12
CA PHE A 73 5.34 5.50 -8.73
C PHE A 73 4.87 6.93 -8.43
N PHE A 74 4.73 7.30 -7.16
CA PHE A 74 4.15 8.59 -6.75
C PHE A 74 5.16 9.73 -6.70
N ARG A 75 6.46 9.45 -6.56
CA ARG A 75 7.54 10.43 -6.39
C ARG A 75 7.22 11.47 -5.29
N PRO A 76 6.80 11.05 -4.11
CA PRO A 76 6.39 11.97 -3.06
C PRO A 76 7.60 12.75 -2.51
N VAL A 77 7.34 13.98 -2.04
CA VAL A 77 8.34 14.76 -1.29
C VAL A 77 8.56 14.17 0.11
N LYS A 78 7.53 13.57 0.69
CA LYS A 78 7.59 12.84 1.96
C LYS A 78 6.82 11.53 1.80
N LEU A 79 7.48 10.41 2.06
CA LEU A 79 6.88 9.08 2.12
C LEU A 79 6.87 8.61 3.57
N LEU A 80 5.70 8.35 4.12
CA LEU A 80 5.52 7.88 5.48
C LEU A 80 4.87 6.50 5.49
N GLY A 81 5.53 5.53 6.11
CA GLY A 81 4.93 4.23 6.45
C GLY A 81 4.55 4.18 7.93
N VAL A 82 3.30 3.85 8.23
CA VAL A 82 2.80 3.73 9.61
C VAL A 82 2.43 2.27 9.88
N GLU A 83 2.98 1.70 10.96
CA GLU A 83 2.77 0.31 11.35
C GLU A 83 2.64 0.18 12.87
N VAL A 84 1.54 -0.40 13.33
CA VAL A 84 1.28 -0.56 14.76
C VAL A 84 2.18 -1.64 15.39
N GLU A 85 2.46 -2.71 14.64
CA GLU A 85 3.28 -3.86 15.08
C GLU A 85 4.77 -3.73 14.70
N GLY A 86 5.27 -2.51 14.59
CA GLY A 86 6.64 -2.25 14.12
C GLY A 86 7.74 -2.85 15.01
N TYR A 87 7.48 -3.06 16.29
CA TYR A 87 8.42 -3.70 17.23
C TYR A 87 8.28 -5.23 17.29
N ARG A 88 7.31 -5.81 16.57
CA ARG A 88 7.15 -7.26 16.52
C ARG A 88 8.37 -7.91 15.86
N LEU A 89 8.90 -8.95 16.51
CA LEU A 89 9.95 -9.78 15.93
C LEU A 89 9.46 -10.45 14.65
N PHE A 90 10.27 -10.36 13.60
CA PHE A 90 9.94 -10.88 12.28
C PHE A 90 10.85 -12.05 11.90
N LYS A 91 12.00 -11.80 11.29
CA LYS A 91 12.96 -12.83 10.88
C LYS A 91 14.33 -12.59 11.53
N GLY A 92 15.04 -13.67 11.85
CA GLY A 92 16.39 -13.58 12.36
C GLY A 92 16.56 -12.78 13.67
N GLY A 93 15.47 -12.64 14.47
CA GLY A 93 15.50 -11.85 15.69
C GLY A 93 15.38 -10.35 15.52
N TYR A 94 15.22 -9.88 14.30
CA TYR A 94 15.00 -8.45 13.99
C TYR A 94 13.51 -8.09 13.99
N THR A 95 13.21 -6.85 14.35
CA THR A 95 11.85 -6.30 14.29
C THR A 95 11.47 -5.84 12.88
N ARG A 96 10.18 -5.58 12.65
CA ARG A 96 9.73 -4.95 11.39
C ARG A 96 10.37 -3.58 11.18
N ARG A 97 10.57 -2.82 12.26
CA ARG A 97 11.26 -1.53 12.24
C ARG A 97 12.72 -1.65 11.76
N ASP A 98 13.43 -2.68 12.20
CA ASP A 98 14.82 -2.90 11.77
C ASP A 98 14.90 -3.19 10.27
N TYR A 99 13.99 -4.04 9.77
CA TYR A 99 13.86 -4.29 8.34
C TYR A 99 13.49 -3.03 7.55
N ALA A 100 12.52 -2.26 8.04
CA ALA A 100 12.14 -1.00 7.40
C ALA A 100 13.33 -0.02 7.34
N ALA A 101 14.12 0.10 8.41
CA ALA A 101 15.32 0.92 8.41
C ALA A 101 16.31 0.51 7.30
N GLY A 102 16.47 -0.80 7.08
CA GLY A 102 17.29 -1.33 5.98
C GLY A 102 16.75 -0.94 4.60
N TYR A 103 15.44 -1.13 4.37
CA TYR A 103 14.80 -0.79 3.08
C TYR A 103 14.83 0.72 2.79
N LEU A 104 14.69 1.55 3.82
CA LEU A 104 14.65 3.01 3.68
C LEU A 104 16.03 3.68 3.71
N SER A 105 17.12 2.95 3.95
CA SER A 105 18.47 3.50 4.16
C SER A 105 18.97 4.43 3.05
N ARG A 106 18.44 4.30 1.84
CA ARG A 106 18.77 5.13 0.67
C ARG A 106 17.60 5.97 0.16
N MET A 107 16.60 6.18 1.00
CA MET A 107 15.38 6.94 0.70
C MET A 107 15.23 8.08 1.72
N PRO A 108 15.95 9.20 1.56
CA PRO A 108 16.04 10.26 2.58
C PRO A 108 14.71 10.93 2.89
N THR A 109 13.75 10.88 1.95
CA THR A 109 12.39 11.41 2.12
C THR A 109 11.42 10.43 2.75
N ALA A 110 11.83 9.16 2.93
CA ALA A 110 10.99 8.12 3.50
C ALA A 110 11.22 7.95 5.01
N ARG A 111 10.14 7.70 5.73
CA ARG A 111 10.15 7.45 7.17
C ARG A 111 9.25 6.28 7.52
N PHE A 112 9.64 5.55 8.56
CA PHE A 112 8.83 4.49 9.16
C PHE A 112 8.50 4.87 10.60
N VAL A 113 7.22 4.83 10.95
CA VAL A 113 6.71 5.21 12.27
C VAL A 113 5.95 4.03 12.86
N VAL A 114 6.32 3.65 14.10
CA VAL A 114 5.59 2.64 14.88
C VAL A 114 4.51 3.35 15.67
N ALA A 115 3.27 3.21 15.23
CA ALA A 115 2.12 3.85 15.86
C ALA A 115 0.78 3.24 15.38
N ASP A 116 -0.26 3.39 16.18
CA ASP A 116 -1.64 3.22 15.72
C ASP A 116 -2.04 4.44 14.85
N TYR A 117 -2.27 4.20 13.56
CA TYR A 117 -2.67 5.24 12.62
C TYR A 117 -3.94 5.97 13.06
N CYS A 118 -4.87 5.28 13.70
CA CYS A 118 -6.12 5.86 14.17
C CYS A 118 -5.96 6.93 15.26
N SER A 119 -4.78 7.06 15.85
CA SER A 119 -4.47 8.09 16.87
C SER A 119 -3.50 9.17 16.36
N ARG A 120 -3.27 9.24 15.05
CA ARG A 120 -2.30 10.16 14.46
C ARG A 120 -2.94 11.23 13.59
N GLU A 121 -2.42 12.42 13.72
CA GLU A 121 -2.68 13.53 12.81
C GLU A 121 -1.51 13.60 11.80
N GLU A 122 -1.73 13.03 10.62
CA GLU A 122 -0.74 12.98 9.53
C GLU A 122 -1.40 13.39 8.22
N PRO A 123 -1.60 14.70 8.00
CA PRO A 123 -2.20 15.20 6.77
C PRO A 123 -1.40 14.73 5.54
N ALA A 124 -2.09 14.16 4.55
CA ALA A 124 -1.47 13.60 3.37
C ALA A 124 -2.27 13.90 2.10
N ASP A 125 -1.56 14.11 0.99
CA ASP A 125 -2.16 14.26 -0.35
C ASP A 125 -2.58 12.92 -0.92
N VAL A 126 -1.83 11.86 -0.57
CA VAL A 126 -2.14 10.47 -0.93
C VAL A 126 -2.04 9.61 0.31
N ILE A 127 -3.07 8.82 0.56
CA ILE A 127 -3.05 7.75 1.56
C ILE A 127 -3.18 6.42 0.84
N THR A 128 -2.36 5.44 1.22
CA THR A 128 -2.44 4.09 0.66
C THR A 128 -2.66 3.06 1.77
N ALA A 129 -3.45 2.01 1.48
CA ALA A 129 -3.62 0.86 2.36
C ALA A 129 -3.61 -0.43 1.52
N TRP A 130 -2.66 -1.31 1.79
CA TRP A 130 -2.51 -2.58 1.09
C TRP A 130 -3.01 -3.71 1.97
N PHE A 131 -4.14 -4.30 1.57
CA PHE A 131 -4.76 -5.42 2.28
C PHE A 131 -5.05 -5.11 3.76
N PRO A 132 -5.78 -4.01 4.06
CA PRO A 132 -6.10 -3.63 5.44
C PRO A 132 -6.94 -4.71 6.11
N PHE A 133 -6.75 -4.90 7.42
CA PHE A 133 -7.54 -5.86 8.18
C PHE A 133 -8.95 -5.32 8.44
N LEU A 134 -9.93 -5.91 7.77
CA LEU A 134 -11.34 -5.51 7.87
C LEU A 134 -12.21 -6.55 8.60
N THR A 135 -11.66 -7.73 8.86
CA THR A 135 -12.39 -8.84 9.50
C THR A 135 -11.59 -9.44 10.65
N PRO A 136 -12.27 -10.04 11.66
CA PRO A 136 -11.60 -10.79 12.72
C PRO A 136 -10.70 -11.91 12.21
N ALA A 137 -11.12 -12.62 11.17
CA ALA A 137 -10.37 -13.75 10.61
C ALA A 137 -9.00 -13.29 10.06
N ALA A 138 -8.93 -12.14 9.37
CA ALA A 138 -7.69 -11.59 8.84
C ALA A 138 -6.69 -11.24 9.97
N LEU A 139 -7.15 -10.59 11.05
CA LEU A 139 -6.32 -10.29 12.21
C LEU A 139 -5.80 -11.56 12.91
N LEU A 140 -6.69 -12.52 13.17
CA LEU A 140 -6.32 -13.77 13.84
C LEU A 140 -5.34 -14.61 13.02
N ALA A 141 -5.46 -14.62 11.68
CA ALA A 141 -4.50 -15.27 10.80
C ALA A 141 -3.08 -14.68 10.96
N TRP A 142 -2.99 -13.40 11.27
CA TRP A 142 -1.73 -12.70 11.56
C TRP A 142 -1.34 -12.75 13.04
N ARG A 143 -2.12 -13.47 13.89
CA ARG A 143 -1.92 -13.57 15.36
C ARG A 143 -1.90 -12.19 16.03
N LEU A 144 -2.77 -11.30 15.58
CA LEU A 144 -2.95 -9.96 16.14
C LEU A 144 -4.14 -9.94 17.09
N PRO A 145 -4.12 -9.09 18.13
CA PRO A 145 -5.24 -8.96 19.06
C PRO A 145 -6.46 -8.32 18.36
N LEU A 146 -7.64 -8.81 18.68
CA LEU A 146 -8.90 -8.28 18.12
C LEU A 146 -9.16 -6.81 18.48
N SER A 147 -8.51 -6.30 19.53
CA SER A 147 -8.56 -4.87 19.88
C SER A 147 -8.01 -3.92 18.80
N LEU A 148 -7.26 -4.46 17.83
CA LEU A 148 -6.79 -3.70 16.66
C LEU A 148 -7.84 -3.64 15.53
N LEU A 149 -8.93 -4.42 15.62
CA LEU A 149 -10.00 -4.38 14.64
C LEU A 149 -10.91 -3.17 14.89
N ALA A 150 -10.65 -2.10 14.20
CA ALA A 150 -11.44 -0.86 14.33
C ALA A 150 -11.65 -0.19 12.95
N PRO A 151 -12.31 -0.87 11.98
CA PRO A 151 -12.44 -0.36 10.62
C PRO A 151 -13.15 0.99 10.57
N GLU A 152 -14.23 1.18 11.33
CA GLU A 152 -14.92 2.47 11.40
C GLU A 152 -13.97 3.62 11.81
N ARG A 153 -13.17 3.41 12.85
CA ARG A 153 -12.20 4.40 13.33
C ARG A 153 -11.08 4.64 12.29
N LEU A 154 -10.64 3.57 11.64
CA LEU A 154 -9.63 3.65 10.58
C LEU A 154 -10.09 4.52 9.42
N PHE A 155 -11.27 4.26 8.84
CA PHE A 155 -11.75 5.00 7.68
C PHE A 155 -12.14 6.45 8.02
N ARG A 156 -12.64 6.71 9.23
CA ARG A 156 -12.81 8.09 9.71
C ARG A 156 -11.48 8.84 9.82
N GLN A 157 -10.43 8.18 10.34
CA GLN A 157 -9.11 8.79 10.44
C GLN A 157 -8.47 9.01 9.06
N ILE A 158 -8.68 8.08 8.11
CA ILE A 158 -8.26 8.28 6.72
C ILE A 158 -8.92 9.54 6.14
N LYS A 159 -10.24 9.68 6.31
CA LYS A 159 -10.98 10.86 5.83
C LYS A 159 -10.48 12.15 6.50
N HIS A 160 -10.20 12.12 7.79
CA HIS A 160 -9.70 13.28 8.55
C HIS A 160 -8.31 13.72 8.07
N ASN A 161 -7.41 12.78 7.85
CA ASN A 161 -6.03 13.06 7.43
C ASN A 161 -5.87 13.32 5.92
N LEU A 162 -6.86 12.98 5.10
CA LEU A 162 -6.80 13.19 3.66
C LEU A 162 -7.01 14.67 3.34
N GLN A 163 -6.05 15.29 2.68
CA GLN A 163 -6.13 16.69 2.27
C GLN A 163 -7.31 16.92 1.32
N PRO A 164 -7.87 18.14 1.23
CA PRO A 164 -8.83 18.49 0.19
C PRO A 164 -8.29 18.12 -1.20
N GLN A 165 -9.13 17.45 -2.02
CA GLN A 165 -8.76 16.84 -3.31
C GLN A 165 -7.74 15.70 -3.22
N GLY A 166 -7.33 15.30 -2.03
CA GLY A 166 -6.46 14.16 -1.79
C GLY A 166 -7.04 12.84 -2.31
N LEU A 167 -6.20 11.84 -2.41
CA LEU A 167 -6.54 10.52 -2.91
C LEU A 167 -6.27 9.44 -1.87
N PHE A 168 -7.26 8.65 -1.55
CA PHE A 168 -7.07 7.39 -0.83
C PHE A 168 -7.10 6.24 -1.83
N PHE A 169 -6.01 5.46 -1.86
CA PHE A 169 -5.88 4.26 -2.69
C PHE A 169 -5.84 3.01 -1.81
N MET A 170 -6.63 2.01 -2.15
CA MET A 170 -6.71 0.78 -1.38
C MET A 170 -6.66 -0.45 -2.28
N VAL A 171 -6.04 -1.52 -1.78
CA VAL A 171 -6.04 -2.85 -2.40
C VAL A 171 -6.60 -3.86 -1.40
N ASN A 172 -7.58 -4.65 -1.83
CA ASN A 172 -8.24 -5.68 -1.02
C ASN A 172 -8.02 -7.09 -1.59
N HIS A 173 -8.20 -8.10 -0.74
CA HIS A 173 -8.22 -9.51 -1.15
C HIS A 173 -9.61 -9.87 -1.70
N GLY A 174 -9.75 -9.74 -3.04
CA GLY A 174 -10.98 -10.13 -3.73
C GLY A 174 -12.17 -9.19 -3.48
N ASN A 175 -13.28 -9.56 -4.11
CA ASN A 175 -14.47 -8.72 -4.20
C ASN A 175 -15.21 -8.54 -2.87
N GLU A 176 -15.30 -9.59 -2.05
CA GLU A 176 -16.05 -9.52 -0.78
C GLU A 176 -15.43 -8.51 0.19
N GLU A 177 -14.10 -8.57 0.36
CA GLU A 177 -13.38 -7.62 1.20
C GLU A 177 -13.47 -6.20 0.64
N ALA A 178 -13.41 -6.05 -0.69
CA ALA A 178 -13.54 -4.75 -1.34
C ALA A 178 -14.94 -4.14 -1.19
N LEU A 179 -16.00 -4.93 -1.15
CA LEU A 179 -17.37 -4.45 -0.88
C LEU A 179 -17.49 -3.98 0.57
N LEU A 180 -17.01 -4.79 1.53
CA LEU A 180 -16.97 -4.39 2.93
C LEU A 180 -16.18 -3.09 3.15
N ALA A 181 -15.02 -2.96 2.50
CA ALA A 181 -14.22 -1.73 2.53
C ALA A 181 -14.97 -0.54 1.93
N ALA A 182 -15.73 -0.75 0.86
CA ALA A 182 -16.52 0.31 0.22
C ALA A 182 -17.60 0.85 1.14
N ASP A 183 -18.28 0.00 1.91
CA ASP A 183 -19.27 0.41 2.90
C ASP A 183 -18.64 1.30 3.98
N TRP A 184 -17.47 0.94 4.49
CA TRP A 184 -16.74 1.75 5.47
C TRP A 184 -16.24 3.09 4.88
N CYS A 185 -15.75 3.10 3.63
CA CYS A 185 -15.37 4.32 2.94
C CYS A 185 -16.57 5.28 2.79
N ALA A 186 -17.71 4.75 2.33
CA ALA A 186 -18.94 5.53 2.15
C ALA A 186 -19.46 6.08 3.50
N ALA A 187 -19.47 5.24 4.56
CA ALA A 187 -19.85 5.66 5.91
C ALA A 187 -18.93 6.77 6.47
N ALA A 188 -17.64 6.76 6.11
CA ALA A 188 -16.72 7.83 6.45
C ALA A 188 -16.87 9.09 5.58
N GLY A 189 -17.73 9.06 4.55
CA GLY A 189 -17.96 10.18 3.62
C GLY A 189 -16.90 10.30 2.52
N LEU A 190 -16.17 9.23 2.20
CA LEU A 190 -15.30 9.17 1.03
C LEU A 190 -16.14 8.81 -0.21
N ARG A 191 -15.77 9.33 -1.38
CA ARG A 191 -16.43 9.06 -2.65
C ARG A 191 -15.59 8.18 -3.54
N LEU A 192 -16.15 7.05 -4.00
CA LEU A 192 -15.49 6.18 -4.97
C LEU A 192 -15.27 6.92 -6.29
N ALA A 193 -14.02 6.96 -6.74
CA ALA A 193 -13.63 7.56 -8.02
C ALA A 193 -13.41 6.51 -9.11
N ALA A 194 -12.82 5.36 -8.76
CA ALA A 194 -12.60 4.25 -9.68
C ALA A 194 -12.41 2.93 -8.91
N ARG A 195 -12.63 1.82 -9.61
CA ARG A 195 -12.36 0.46 -9.13
C ARG A 195 -11.87 -0.42 -10.27
N TRP A 196 -10.95 -1.33 -9.98
CA TRP A 196 -10.42 -2.28 -10.96
C TRP A 196 -9.97 -3.58 -10.31
N THR A 197 -10.27 -4.72 -10.97
CA THR A 197 -9.85 -6.06 -10.57
C THR A 197 -8.58 -6.46 -11.32
N ALA A 198 -7.51 -6.78 -10.60
CA ALA A 198 -6.26 -7.24 -11.20
C ALA A 198 -6.28 -8.75 -11.43
N SER A 199 -6.81 -9.19 -12.58
CA SER A 199 -6.96 -10.61 -12.93
C SER A 199 -5.64 -11.38 -13.05
N LYS A 200 -4.54 -10.69 -13.34
CA LYS A 200 -3.19 -11.26 -13.43
C LYS A 200 -2.21 -10.41 -12.62
N THR A 201 -1.47 -11.02 -11.71
CA THR A 201 -0.37 -10.39 -10.94
C THR A 201 0.98 -10.88 -11.43
N LEU A 202 2.06 -10.19 -11.08
CA LEU A 202 3.42 -10.72 -11.20
C LEU A 202 3.71 -11.67 -10.04
N GLY A 203 4.56 -12.67 -10.27
CA GLY A 203 4.99 -13.59 -9.21
C GLY A 203 3.98 -14.69 -8.88
N VAL A 204 3.85 -15.03 -7.60
CA VAL A 204 3.01 -16.17 -7.18
C VAL A 204 1.53 -15.87 -7.38
N PRO A 205 0.78 -16.77 -8.04
CA PRO A 205 -0.66 -16.62 -8.20
C PRO A 205 -1.35 -16.44 -6.83
N ARG A 206 -2.23 -15.49 -6.73
CA ARG A 206 -3.04 -15.24 -5.52
C ARG A 206 -4.32 -16.08 -5.58
N MET A 207 -4.81 -16.51 -4.42
CA MET A 207 -6.09 -17.24 -4.33
C MET A 207 -7.27 -16.42 -4.83
N GLN A 208 -7.21 -15.10 -4.62
CA GLN A 208 -8.21 -14.15 -5.10
C GLN A 208 -7.51 -13.00 -5.83
N ALA A 209 -8.15 -12.52 -6.90
CA ALA A 209 -7.64 -11.37 -7.64
C ALA A 209 -7.68 -10.11 -6.75
N PRO A 210 -6.59 -9.34 -6.67
CA PRO A 210 -6.60 -8.07 -5.95
C PRO A 210 -7.62 -7.10 -6.54
N GLU A 211 -8.39 -6.46 -5.66
CA GLU A 211 -9.32 -5.39 -5.99
C GLU A 211 -8.71 -4.05 -5.61
N LEU A 212 -8.53 -3.18 -6.58
CA LEU A 212 -7.98 -1.86 -6.43
C LEU A 212 -9.11 -0.83 -6.42
N SER A 213 -9.08 0.12 -5.50
CA SER A 213 -10.08 1.20 -5.42
C SER A 213 -9.43 2.55 -5.11
N TRP A 214 -9.99 3.59 -5.71
CA TRP A 214 -9.57 4.98 -5.58
C TRP A 214 -10.71 5.80 -5.00
N TRP A 215 -10.43 6.51 -3.94
CA TRP A 215 -11.41 7.27 -3.18
C TRP A 215 -10.97 8.72 -3.06
N ARG A 216 -11.91 9.63 -3.16
CA ARG A 216 -11.67 11.08 -3.06
C ARG A 216 -12.29 11.64 -1.79
N HIS A 217 -11.64 12.67 -1.27
CA HIS A 217 -12.28 13.59 -0.35
C HIS A 217 -13.34 14.39 -1.16
N PRO A 218 -14.61 14.46 -0.72
CA PRO A 218 -15.64 15.28 -1.36
C PRO A 218 -15.26 16.74 -1.42
#